data_f6cc34473ee3adcf495c60161d94ac14
#
_entry.id   f6cc34473ee3adcf495c60161d94ac14
#
_cell.length_a   1.000
_cell.length_b   1.000
_cell.length_c   1.000
_cell.angle_alpha   90.00
_cell.angle_beta   90.00
_cell.angle_gamma   90.00
#
_symmetry.space_group_name_H-M   'P 1'
#
loop_
_entity.id
_entity.type
_entity.pdbx_description
1 polymer ?
#
loop_
_entity_poly.entity_id
_entity_poly.type
_entity_poly.pdbx_seq_one_letter_code
_entity_poly.pdbx_strand_id
1 'polypeptide(L)'
;MKSLKRLGVFTMLASVVVLGTACGEEESSAVAKSDNKDKQAELEGGVIIDGSGTVYPFMAKMAENYMTNEQENVSVEVSRAGTSAGFEKFLAENGTDYNDASRKIKDEEIAKAEKLGIEVQEMKVALDGLTIVINKDNDWAKELTKEEVMDIFLASGEKKKWSDVRPEFPDEEIKTYGPNENHGTYEFMFENILEEKPLVENINLQQDYSTLVDLVAKDKNGIGFFGYGYYESNKDKLSAVKVDFGKGPVEPSVDTIKEDGEYGPFTRPVFTYLNVNHAKEKPEVLDYAIYTMENAQETAEETGFAPLADEDVQATLDVLNELEK
;
A
#
# COMPACT_ATOMS: atom_id res chain seq x y z
N MET A 1 -31.95 -33.48 49.09
CA MET A 1 -33.39 -33.32 49.43
C MET A 1 -34.08 -32.69 48.25
N LYS A 2 -34.97 -33.49 47.65
CA LYS A 2 -36.29 -33.22 47.06
C LYS A 2 -36.35 -32.18 45.94
N SER A 3 -36.47 -32.59 44.60
CA SER A 3 -37.71 -33.05 43.95
C SER A 3 -38.61 -31.83 43.63
N LEU A 4 -39.13 -31.59 42.41
CA LEU A 4 -40.05 -32.34 41.53
C LEU A 4 -40.24 -31.53 40.23
N LYS A 5 -40.07 -32.08 39.06
CA LYS A 5 -41.02 -32.52 37.99
C LYS A 5 -42.36 -31.73 37.86
N ARG A 6 -42.64 -31.31 36.59
CA ARG A 6 -43.88 -31.48 35.80
C ARG A 6 -43.68 -30.72 34.47
N LEU A 7 -43.61 -31.27 33.34
CA LEU A 7 -44.43 -32.06 32.41
C LEU A 7 -45.79 -31.40 32.13
N GLY A 8 -46.02 -30.94 30.92
CA GLY A 8 -47.31 -30.48 30.37
C GLY A 8 -47.28 -30.46 28.86
N VAL A 9 -47.86 -31.46 28.26
CA VAL A 9 -48.12 -31.75 26.86
C VAL A 9 -49.50 -31.16 26.47
N PHE A 10 -49.76 -31.07 25.16
CA PHE A 10 -51.00 -30.86 24.41
C PHE A 10 -51.07 -29.50 23.70
N THR A 11 -51.52 -29.31 22.47
CA THR A 11 -52.18 -30.18 21.47
C THR A 11 -52.14 -29.50 20.11
N MET A 12 -52.05 -30.28 19.08
CA MET A 12 -52.32 -30.02 17.67
C MET A 12 -53.71 -29.42 17.40
N LEU A 13 -53.87 -28.49 16.46
CA LEU A 13 -55.07 -28.46 15.61
C LEU A 13 -54.73 -27.81 14.25
N ALA A 14 -55.09 -28.54 13.21
CA ALA A 14 -55.05 -28.20 11.81
C ALA A 14 -56.41 -27.60 11.36
N SER A 15 -56.38 -27.03 10.17
CA SER A 15 -57.51 -26.72 9.25
C SER A 15 -57.64 -25.22 8.97
N VAL A 16 -57.92 -24.66 7.79
CA VAL A 16 -58.53 -25.13 6.53
C VAL A 16 -58.27 -24.05 5.47
N VAL A 17 -58.12 -24.49 4.24
CA VAL A 17 -58.04 -23.76 2.98
C VAL A 17 -59.35 -22.99 2.71
N VAL A 18 -59.23 -21.72 2.23
CA VAL A 18 -60.28 -21.08 1.40
C VAL A 18 -59.63 -20.37 0.24
N LEU A 19 -60.00 -20.79 -0.95
CA LEU A 19 -59.77 -20.15 -2.25
C LEU A 19 -60.75 -19.00 -2.41
N GLY A 20 -60.23 -17.87 -2.86
CA GLY A 20 -61.04 -16.71 -3.27
C GLY A 20 -60.35 -15.95 -4.39
N THR A 21 -60.77 -16.15 -5.61
CA THR A 21 -60.39 -15.40 -6.82
C THR A 21 -61.07 -14.03 -6.87
N ALA A 22 -60.32 -12.97 -7.11
CA ALA A 22 -60.83 -11.79 -7.82
C ALA A 22 -59.67 -10.95 -8.41
N CYS A 23 -59.80 -10.64 -9.67
CA CYS A 23 -58.91 -9.82 -10.52
C CYS A 23 -58.84 -8.37 -10.11
N GLY A 24 -57.69 -7.74 -10.31
CA GLY A 24 -57.51 -6.28 -10.30
C GLY A 24 -56.07 -5.98 -10.75
N GLU A 25 -55.92 -5.56 -12.01
CA GLU A 25 -54.66 -5.08 -12.58
C GLU A 25 -54.27 -3.74 -11.97
N GLU A 26 -53.03 -3.67 -11.47
CA GLU A 26 -52.21 -2.43 -11.54
C GLU A 26 -50.75 -2.86 -11.55
N GLU A 27 -50.07 -2.54 -12.67
CA GLU A 27 -48.63 -2.74 -12.87
C GLU A 27 -47.85 -1.84 -11.90
N SER A 28 -47.12 -2.47 -11.00
CA SER A 28 -45.96 -1.84 -10.37
C SER A 28 -44.74 -2.77 -10.63
N SER A 29 -43.97 -2.42 -11.63
CA SER A 29 -42.70 -3.07 -11.97
C SER A 29 -41.69 -2.84 -10.85
N ALA A 30 -41.71 -3.71 -9.84
CA ALA A 30 -40.56 -3.91 -8.99
C ALA A 30 -39.50 -4.68 -9.79
N VAL A 31 -38.49 -3.97 -10.25
CA VAL A 31 -37.26 -4.56 -10.76
C VAL A 31 -36.66 -5.38 -9.64
N ALA A 32 -36.89 -6.69 -9.69
CA ALA A 32 -36.11 -7.63 -8.89
C ALA A 32 -34.65 -7.47 -9.35
N LYS A 33 -33.80 -6.90 -8.50
CA LYS A 33 -32.38 -7.05 -8.63
C LYS A 33 -32.10 -8.55 -8.60
N SER A 34 -31.69 -9.06 -9.72
CA SER A 34 -31.13 -10.41 -9.84
C SER A 34 -29.83 -10.42 -9.05
N ASP A 35 -29.88 -10.93 -7.83
CA ASP A 35 -28.71 -11.40 -7.12
C ASP A 35 -28.23 -12.70 -7.81
N ASN A 36 -27.68 -12.54 -8.99
CA ASN A 36 -26.85 -13.55 -9.61
C ASN A 36 -25.39 -13.20 -9.27
N LYS A 37 -24.99 -13.29 -7.99
CA LYS A 37 -23.61 -13.62 -7.69
C LYS A 37 -23.48 -15.09 -8.08
N ASP A 38 -22.83 -15.34 -9.21
CA ASP A 38 -22.27 -16.66 -9.46
C ASP A 38 -21.47 -17.00 -8.20
N LYS A 39 -21.82 -18.12 -7.53
CA LYS A 39 -21.09 -18.55 -6.35
C LYS A 39 -19.69 -18.90 -6.82
N GLN A 40 -18.76 -17.98 -6.61
CA GLN A 40 -17.33 -18.25 -6.72
C GLN A 40 -17.03 -19.45 -5.83
N ALA A 41 -16.18 -20.34 -6.27
CA ALA A 41 -15.81 -21.52 -5.48
C ALA A 41 -15.20 -21.04 -4.15
N GLU A 42 -15.68 -21.59 -3.03
CA GLU A 42 -15.05 -21.35 -1.73
C GLU A 42 -13.64 -21.94 -1.76
N LEU A 43 -12.63 -21.08 -1.64
CA LEU A 43 -11.23 -21.46 -1.58
C LEU A 43 -10.80 -21.63 -0.12
N GLU A 44 -9.81 -22.48 0.08
CA GLU A 44 -9.15 -22.71 1.37
C GLU A 44 -7.65 -22.64 1.17
N GLY A 45 -6.91 -22.16 2.16
CA GLY A 45 -5.45 -22.14 2.10
C GLY A 45 -4.84 -20.88 2.67
N GLY A 46 -3.62 -20.57 2.23
CA GLY A 46 -2.88 -19.44 2.73
C GLY A 46 -2.07 -18.72 1.66
N VAL A 47 -2.07 -17.41 1.75
CA VAL A 47 -1.28 -16.51 0.93
C VAL A 47 -0.25 -15.80 1.84
N ILE A 48 1.03 -15.88 1.48
CA ILE A 48 2.12 -15.33 2.27
C ILE A 48 2.79 -14.20 1.48
N ILE A 49 2.77 -13.01 2.05
CA ILE A 49 3.29 -11.78 1.46
C ILE A 49 4.34 -11.17 2.40
N ASP A 50 5.49 -10.76 1.86
CA ASP A 50 6.46 -9.95 2.62
C ASP A 50 7.00 -8.86 1.69
N GLY A 51 7.72 -7.89 2.24
CA GLY A 51 8.39 -6.89 1.42
C GLY A 51 8.27 -5.46 1.94
N SER A 52 7.96 -4.55 1.04
CA SER A 52 8.01 -3.11 1.28
C SER A 52 7.12 -2.63 2.43
N GLY A 53 7.73 -1.96 3.41
CA GLY A 53 6.99 -1.23 4.42
C GLY A 53 6.14 -0.08 3.85
N THR A 54 6.51 0.49 2.71
CA THR A 54 5.72 1.52 2.01
C THR A 54 4.42 0.93 1.48
N VAL A 55 4.46 -0.27 0.86
CA VAL A 55 3.29 -0.93 0.24
C VAL A 55 2.41 -1.61 1.29
N TYR A 56 2.96 -1.89 2.47
CA TYR A 56 2.26 -2.61 3.54
C TYR A 56 0.85 -2.10 3.86
N PRO A 57 0.56 -0.77 4.00
CA PRO A 57 -0.80 -0.31 4.29
C PRO A 57 -1.80 -0.71 3.21
N PHE A 58 -1.39 -0.65 1.93
CA PHE A 58 -2.19 -1.05 0.79
C PHE A 58 -2.50 -2.56 0.84
N MET A 59 -1.47 -3.41 0.94
CA MET A 59 -1.64 -4.86 0.92
C MET A 59 -2.33 -5.39 2.18
N ALA A 60 -2.10 -4.77 3.34
CA ALA A 60 -2.82 -5.13 4.57
C ALA A 60 -4.32 -4.83 4.48
N LYS A 61 -4.69 -3.69 3.87
CA LYS A 61 -6.10 -3.35 3.62
C LYS A 61 -6.72 -4.28 2.59
N MET A 62 -6.00 -4.59 1.51
CA MET A 62 -6.42 -5.56 0.50
C MET A 62 -6.68 -6.94 1.12
N ALA A 63 -5.76 -7.42 1.96
CA ALA A 63 -5.89 -8.70 2.66
C ALA A 63 -7.10 -8.72 3.61
N GLU A 64 -7.33 -7.64 4.36
CA GLU A 64 -8.50 -7.51 5.22
C GLU A 64 -9.80 -7.61 4.41
N ASN A 65 -9.90 -6.85 3.31
CA ASN A 65 -11.08 -6.83 2.46
C ASN A 65 -11.34 -8.21 1.81
N TYR A 66 -10.29 -8.86 1.30
CA TYR A 66 -10.38 -10.18 0.69
C TYR A 66 -10.87 -11.25 1.68
N MET A 67 -10.24 -11.35 2.85
CA MET A 67 -10.62 -12.32 3.89
C MET A 67 -12.01 -12.05 4.48
N THR A 68 -12.49 -10.81 4.44
CA THR A 68 -13.78 -10.46 5.05
C THR A 68 -14.94 -10.57 4.07
N ASN A 69 -14.72 -10.26 2.80
CA ASN A 69 -15.81 -10.04 1.85
C ASN A 69 -15.82 -11.03 0.69
N GLU A 70 -14.69 -11.73 0.42
CA GLU A 70 -14.54 -12.57 -0.75
C GLU A 70 -14.29 -14.03 -0.40
N GLN A 71 -13.22 -14.34 0.36
CA GLN A 71 -12.78 -15.71 0.67
C GLN A 71 -12.50 -15.88 2.17
N GLU A 72 -13.54 -16.07 2.98
CA GLU A 72 -13.43 -16.15 4.45
C GLU A 72 -12.57 -17.34 4.96
N ASN A 73 -12.34 -18.36 4.13
CA ASN A 73 -11.56 -19.54 4.49
C ASN A 73 -10.09 -19.47 4.03
N VAL A 74 -9.69 -18.37 3.37
CA VAL A 74 -8.31 -18.13 2.98
C VAL A 74 -7.65 -17.22 4.01
N SER A 75 -6.44 -17.58 4.47
CA SER A 75 -5.63 -16.73 5.34
C SER A 75 -4.61 -15.94 4.51
N VAL A 76 -4.61 -14.62 4.58
CA VAL A 76 -3.60 -13.77 3.93
C VAL A 76 -2.72 -13.13 4.99
N GLU A 77 -1.43 -13.49 4.99
CA GLU A 77 -0.44 -12.96 5.93
C GLU A 77 0.45 -11.93 5.23
N VAL A 78 0.45 -10.68 5.71
CA VAL A 78 1.25 -9.59 5.15
C VAL A 78 2.31 -9.14 6.16
N SER A 79 3.59 -9.22 5.74
CA SER A 79 4.75 -8.78 6.51
C SER A 79 5.44 -7.59 5.83
N ARG A 80 6.34 -6.89 6.55
CA ARG A 80 7.00 -5.67 6.07
C ARG A 80 8.50 -5.63 6.40
N ALA A 81 9.25 -6.62 5.92
CA ALA A 81 10.69 -6.69 6.17
C ALA A 81 11.52 -5.64 5.38
N GLY A 82 10.94 -5.05 4.35
CA GLY A 82 11.56 -4.16 3.38
C GLY A 82 11.66 -4.81 2.00
N THR A 83 11.70 -4.01 0.92
CA THR A 83 11.71 -4.50 -0.48
C THR A 83 12.80 -5.53 -0.73
N SER A 84 14.05 -5.20 -0.39
CA SER A 84 15.19 -6.08 -0.65
C SER A 84 15.17 -7.35 0.20
N ALA A 85 14.83 -7.23 1.49
CA ALA A 85 14.68 -8.38 2.38
C ALA A 85 13.50 -9.28 1.96
N GLY A 86 12.43 -8.68 1.42
CA GLY A 86 11.32 -9.42 0.83
C GLY A 86 11.75 -10.22 -0.41
N PHE A 87 12.51 -9.62 -1.34
CA PHE A 87 13.07 -10.35 -2.48
C PHE A 87 14.01 -11.48 -2.07
N GLU A 88 14.78 -11.33 -0.99
CA GLU A 88 15.61 -12.43 -0.48
C GLU A 88 14.77 -13.65 -0.06
N LYS A 89 13.62 -13.42 0.58
CA LYS A 89 12.67 -14.47 0.98
C LYS A 89 11.87 -15.02 -0.21
N PHE A 90 11.38 -14.16 -1.07
CA PHE A 90 10.60 -14.52 -2.26
C PHE A 90 11.42 -15.41 -3.22
N LEU A 91 12.69 -15.06 -3.44
CA LEU A 91 13.62 -15.77 -4.29
C LEU A 91 14.38 -16.87 -3.51
N ALA A 92 13.64 -17.74 -2.85
CA ALA A 92 14.14 -18.88 -2.10
C ALA A 92 13.35 -20.15 -2.42
N GLU A 93 13.92 -21.33 -2.12
CA GLU A 93 13.19 -22.59 -2.15
C GLU A 93 12.09 -22.57 -1.08
N ASN A 94 10.86 -22.66 -1.32
CA ASN A 94 9.72 -22.40 -0.44
C ASN A 94 9.61 -20.92 -0.02
N GLY A 95 9.84 -19.99 -0.96
CA GLY A 95 9.69 -18.57 -0.73
C GLY A 95 8.25 -18.14 -0.52
N THR A 96 8.05 -16.83 -0.32
CA THR A 96 6.70 -16.24 -0.21
C THR A 96 5.96 -16.32 -1.53
N ASP A 97 4.62 -16.22 -1.48
CA ASP A 97 3.78 -16.21 -2.70
C ASP A 97 3.89 -14.85 -3.41
N TYR A 98 4.11 -13.80 -2.62
CA TYR A 98 4.30 -12.44 -3.13
C TYR A 98 5.46 -11.72 -2.46
N ASN A 99 6.01 -10.74 -3.20
CA ASN A 99 6.91 -9.74 -2.64
C ASN A 99 6.42 -8.34 -2.97
N ASP A 100 6.12 -7.55 -1.95
CA ASP A 100 5.79 -6.14 -2.09
C ASP A 100 7.06 -5.30 -2.31
N ALA A 101 6.99 -4.35 -3.24
CA ALA A 101 8.16 -3.57 -3.60
C ALA A 101 7.84 -2.11 -3.92
N SER A 102 8.67 -1.20 -3.45
CA SER A 102 8.60 0.23 -3.77
C SER A 102 9.66 0.65 -4.80
N ARG A 103 10.18 -0.31 -5.53
CA ARG A 103 11.01 -0.20 -6.73
C ARG A 103 10.79 -1.40 -7.65
N LYS A 104 11.24 -1.30 -8.88
CA LYS A 104 11.28 -2.46 -9.77
C LYS A 104 12.26 -3.52 -9.27
N ILE A 105 11.97 -4.78 -9.62
CA ILE A 105 12.89 -5.89 -9.45
C ILE A 105 14.20 -5.60 -10.20
N LYS A 106 15.35 -5.89 -9.57
CA LYS A 106 16.68 -5.65 -10.14
C LYS A 106 17.10 -6.81 -11.08
N ASP A 107 17.97 -6.52 -12.03
CA ASP A 107 18.50 -7.54 -12.97
C ASP A 107 19.12 -8.74 -12.25
N GLU A 108 19.81 -8.51 -11.12
CA GLU A 108 20.39 -9.58 -10.28
C GLU A 108 19.32 -10.45 -9.60
N GLU A 109 18.18 -9.84 -9.22
CA GLU A 109 17.03 -10.54 -8.64
C GLU A 109 16.31 -11.36 -9.72
N ILE A 110 16.16 -10.82 -10.94
CA ILE A 110 15.63 -11.54 -12.11
C ILE A 110 16.52 -12.76 -12.43
N ALA A 111 17.84 -12.57 -12.52
CA ALA A 111 18.78 -13.65 -12.78
C ALA A 111 18.74 -14.74 -11.68
N LYS A 112 18.47 -14.36 -10.42
CA LYS A 112 18.30 -15.30 -9.32
C LYS A 112 16.98 -16.09 -9.47
N ALA A 113 15.87 -15.41 -9.85
CA ALA A 113 14.60 -16.07 -10.13
C ALA A 113 14.73 -17.12 -11.23
N GLU A 114 15.32 -16.75 -12.37
CA GLU A 114 15.58 -17.66 -13.48
C GLU A 114 16.39 -18.90 -13.07
N LYS A 115 17.47 -18.70 -12.28
CA LYS A 115 18.31 -19.79 -11.78
C LYS A 115 17.56 -20.74 -10.86
N LEU A 116 16.58 -20.26 -10.12
CA LEU A 116 15.73 -21.05 -9.23
C LEU A 116 14.51 -21.65 -9.95
N GLY A 117 14.26 -21.26 -11.20
CA GLY A 117 13.08 -21.67 -11.97
C GLY A 117 11.79 -21.02 -11.45
N ILE A 118 11.90 -19.86 -10.81
CA ILE A 118 10.76 -19.07 -10.33
C ILE A 118 10.33 -18.14 -11.46
N GLU A 119 9.12 -18.34 -11.96
CA GLU A 119 8.45 -17.43 -12.89
C GLU A 119 7.82 -16.28 -12.09
N VAL A 120 8.15 -15.04 -12.45
CA VAL A 120 7.76 -13.84 -11.70
C VAL A 120 6.85 -12.99 -12.56
N GLN A 121 5.65 -12.65 -12.02
CA GLN A 121 4.74 -11.66 -12.61
C GLN A 121 4.83 -10.35 -11.82
N GLU A 122 5.27 -9.27 -12.49
CA GLU A 122 5.19 -7.92 -11.95
C GLU A 122 3.73 -7.43 -11.99
N MET A 123 3.25 -6.93 -10.88
CA MET A 123 1.95 -6.29 -10.75
C MET A 123 2.17 -4.88 -10.17
N LYS A 124 2.02 -3.84 -11.01
CA LYS A 124 1.96 -2.47 -10.54
C LYS A 124 0.61 -2.27 -9.86
N VAL A 125 0.61 -1.84 -8.59
CA VAL A 125 -0.64 -1.78 -7.80
C VAL A 125 -1.09 -0.36 -7.48
N ALA A 126 -0.17 0.61 -7.40
CA ALA A 126 -0.50 2.01 -7.14
C ALA A 126 0.70 2.93 -7.48
N LEU A 127 0.50 4.23 -7.32
CA LEU A 127 1.59 5.23 -7.34
C LEU A 127 1.80 5.80 -5.95
N ASP A 128 3.06 5.87 -5.50
CA ASP A 128 3.47 6.47 -4.24
C ASP A 128 4.23 7.78 -4.50
N GLY A 129 3.94 8.79 -3.68
CA GLY A 129 4.72 10.03 -3.63
C GLY A 129 5.72 9.99 -2.48
N LEU A 130 7.03 10.08 -2.75
CA LEU A 130 8.00 10.30 -1.70
C LEU A 130 7.75 11.68 -1.10
N THR A 131 7.26 11.70 0.12
CA THR A 131 6.82 12.93 0.80
C THR A 131 7.88 13.37 1.78
N ILE A 132 8.33 14.62 1.65
CA ILE A 132 9.17 15.29 2.63
C ILE A 132 8.25 15.81 3.73
N VAL A 133 8.55 15.46 4.97
CA VAL A 133 7.71 15.80 6.12
C VAL A 133 8.49 16.53 7.19
N ILE A 134 7.80 17.44 7.88
CA ILE A 134 8.30 18.21 9.00
C ILE A 134 7.33 18.11 10.18
N ASN A 135 7.82 18.47 11.34
CA ASN A 135 6.97 18.66 12.52
C ASN A 135 5.88 19.71 12.24
N LYS A 136 4.69 19.53 12.78
CA LYS A 136 3.56 20.44 12.57
C LYS A 136 3.80 21.86 13.08
N ASP A 137 4.64 21.99 14.11
CA ASP A 137 5.03 23.29 14.69
C ASP A 137 6.21 23.95 13.96
N ASN A 138 6.79 23.29 12.94
CA ASN A 138 7.77 23.88 12.05
C ASN A 138 7.04 24.80 11.05
N ASP A 139 7.15 26.10 11.25
CA ASP A 139 6.44 27.12 10.47
C ASP A 139 7.31 27.80 9.41
N TRP A 140 8.60 27.43 9.31
CA TRP A 140 9.55 28.04 8.39
C TRP A 140 9.90 27.19 7.16
N ALA A 141 9.90 25.85 7.25
CA ALA A 141 10.31 24.94 6.17
C ALA A 141 9.13 24.31 5.43
N LYS A 142 7.99 25.00 5.32
CA LYS A 142 6.78 24.48 4.65
C LYS A 142 6.91 24.40 3.13
N GLU A 143 7.85 25.15 2.56
CA GLU A 143 8.14 25.18 1.13
C GLU A 143 9.64 25.18 0.93
N LEU A 144 10.17 24.19 0.21
CA LEU A 144 11.58 24.05 -0.14
C LEU A 144 11.71 23.77 -1.64
N THR A 145 12.83 24.18 -2.23
CA THR A 145 13.16 23.73 -3.58
C THR A 145 13.67 22.27 -3.55
N LYS A 146 13.66 21.60 -4.69
CA LYS A 146 14.25 20.26 -4.83
C LYS A 146 15.71 20.27 -4.37
N GLU A 147 16.47 21.29 -4.77
CA GLU A 147 17.88 21.45 -4.43
C GLU A 147 18.07 21.63 -2.91
N GLU A 148 17.24 22.43 -2.25
CA GLU A 148 17.29 22.60 -0.79
C GLU A 148 16.99 21.28 -0.06
N VAL A 149 16.02 20.49 -0.54
CA VAL A 149 15.74 19.15 -0.01
C VAL A 149 16.97 18.25 -0.20
N MET A 150 17.55 18.23 -1.39
CA MET A 150 18.76 17.43 -1.66
C MET A 150 19.92 17.86 -0.73
N ASP A 151 20.18 19.15 -0.61
CA ASP A 151 21.28 19.69 0.21
C ASP A 151 21.12 19.35 1.71
N ILE A 152 19.88 19.29 2.23
CA ILE A 152 19.61 18.90 3.62
C ILE A 152 19.99 17.43 3.87
N PHE A 153 19.70 16.55 2.91
CA PHE A 153 19.94 15.11 3.08
C PHE A 153 21.30 14.63 2.55
N LEU A 154 22.01 15.44 1.74
CA LEU A 154 23.33 15.10 1.22
C LEU A 154 24.44 15.40 2.23
N ALA A 155 25.41 14.48 2.37
CA ALA A 155 26.62 14.71 3.15
C ALA A 155 27.42 15.93 2.63
N SER A 156 27.41 16.18 1.32
CA SER A 156 28.07 17.32 0.66
C SER A 156 27.30 18.63 0.74
N GLY A 157 26.03 18.62 1.15
CA GLY A 157 25.18 19.81 1.21
C GLY A 157 25.55 20.76 2.35
N GLU A 158 26.28 20.27 3.36
CA GLU A 158 26.79 21.05 4.51
C GLU A 158 25.72 21.82 5.30
N LYS A 159 24.42 21.48 5.13
CA LYS A 159 23.31 22.10 5.83
C LYS A 159 23.15 21.47 7.22
N LYS A 160 23.78 22.08 8.22
CA LYS A 160 23.71 21.62 9.62
C LYS A 160 22.61 22.30 10.41
N LYS A 161 22.30 23.53 10.04
CA LYS A 161 21.28 24.36 10.66
C LYS A 161 20.25 24.84 9.64
N TRP A 162 19.06 25.13 10.09
CA TRP A 162 18.02 25.70 9.23
C TRP A 162 18.45 27.02 8.59
N SER A 163 19.20 27.86 9.33
CA SER A 163 19.79 29.12 8.79
C SER A 163 20.84 28.91 7.68
N ASP A 164 21.40 27.67 7.55
CA ASP A 164 22.28 27.34 6.42
C ASP A 164 21.48 27.06 5.14
N VAL A 165 20.19 26.71 5.26
CA VAL A 165 19.29 26.53 4.11
C VAL A 165 18.83 27.89 3.60
N ARG A 166 18.25 28.69 4.50
CA ARG A 166 17.87 30.09 4.22
C ARG A 166 18.21 30.97 5.43
N PRO A 167 18.82 32.16 5.23
CA PRO A 167 19.22 33.02 6.35
C PRO A 167 18.08 33.47 7.27
N GLU A 168 16.85 33.51 6.77
CA GLU A 168 15.64 33.85 7.54
C GLU A 168 15.11 32.69 8.42
N PHE A 169 15.60 31.45 8.23
CA PHE A 169 15.23 30.32 9.05
C PHE A 169 15.94 30.34 10.41
N PRO A 170 15.45 29.62 11.43
CA PRO A 170 16.08 29.59 12.75
C PRO A 170 17.53 29.10 12.74
N ASP A 171 18.37 29.64 13.62
CA ASP A 171 19.76 29.17 13.83
C ASP A 171 19.79 27.90 14.72
N GLU A 172 19.01 26.90 14.31
CA GLU A 172 18.80 25.63 15.02
C GLU A 172 19.30 24.44 14.18
N GLU A 173 19.80 23.40 14.82
CA GLU A 173 20.32 22.22 14.14
C GLU A 173 19.20 21.42 13.46
N ILE A 174 19.41 21.06 12.18
CA ILE A 174 18.48 20.20 11.45
C ILE A 174 18.63 18.76 11.94
N LYS A 175 17.51 18.09 12.25
CA LYS A 175 17.44 16.67 12.58
C LYS A 175 16.80 15.92 11.42
N THR A 176 17.57 15.06 10.79
CA THR A 176 17.13 14.31 9.61
C THR A 176 16.70 12.89 9.97
N TYR A 177 15.60 12.43 9.37
CA TYR A 177 14.99 11.14 9.61
C TYR A 177 14.65 10.43 8.29
N GLY A 178 14.75 9.10 8.26
CA GLY A 178 14.38 8.33 7.08
C GLY A 178 14.24 6.83 7.37
N PRO A 179 13.64 6.05 6.46
CA PRO A 179 13.69 4.60 6.53
C PRO A 179 15.13 4.13 6.30
N ASN A 180 15.46 2.93 6.83
CA ASN A 180 16.78 2.36 6.62
C ASN A 180 16.94 1.74 5.21
N GLU A 181 18.13 1.26 4.91
CA GLU A 181 18.54 0.73 3.61
C GLU A 181 17.78 -0.53 3.15
N ASN A 182 17.03 -1.19 4.02
CA ASN A 182 16.17 -2.32 3.63
C ASN A 182 14.87 -1.88 2.96
N HIS A 183 14.59 -0.58 2.95
CA HIS A 183 13.37 -0.02 2.37
C HIS A 183 13.62 0.59 0.99
N GLY A 184 12.80 0.22 0.01
CA GLY A 184 12.85 0.82 -1.32
C GLY A 184 12.60 2.35 -1.32
N THR A 185 12.02 2.92 -0.26
CA THR A 185 11.94 4.38 -0.09
C THR A 185 13.31 5.00 0.15
N TYR A 186 14.18 4.34 0.92
CA TYR A 186 15.59 4.73 1.04
C TYR A 186 16.31 4.61 -0.31
N GLU A 187 16.15 3.46 -0.99
CA GLU A 187 16.76 3.25 -2.31
C GLU A 187 16.30 4.32 -3.31
N PHE A 188 15.00 4.62 -3.37
CA PHE A 188 14.48 5.68 -4.24
C PHE A 188 15.05 7.06 -3.90
N MET A 189 15.11 7.41 -2.62
CA MET A 189 15.75 8.66 -2.17
C MET A 189 17.22 8.70 -2.61
N PHE A 190 17.97 7.63 -2.35
CA PHE A 190 19.40 7.54 -2.65
C PHE A 190 19.69 7.54 -4.15
N GLU A 191 19.04 6.66 -4.92
CA GLU A 191 19.33 6.44 -6.33
C GLU A 191 18.77 7.55 -7.23
N ASN A 192 17.51 7.95 -7.01
CA ASN A 192 16.78 8.83 -7.94
C ASN A 192 16.78 10.30 -7.53
N ILE A 193 16.79 10.58 -6.23
CA ILE A 193 16.74 11.98 -5.74
C ILE A 193 18.14 12.49 -5.43
N LEU A 194 18.95 11.72 -4.71
CA LEU A 194 20.31 12.10 -4.33
C LEU A 194 21.38 11.65 -5.34
N GLU A 195 20.99 11.02 -6.45
CA GLU A 195 21.89 10.63 -7.55
C GLU A 195 23.07 9.76 -7.07
N GLU A 196 22.78 8.77 -6.21
CA GLU A 196 23.76 7.84 -5.59
C GLU A 196 24.82 8.53 -4.71
N LYS A 197 24.61 9.80 -4.34
CA LYS A 197 25.49 10.51 -3.42
C LYS A 197 25.16 10.18 -1.96
N PRO A 198 26.17 10.11 -1.06
CA PRO A 198 25.96 9.68 0.31
C PRO A 198 25.05 10.65 1.09
N LEU A 199 24.16 10.07 1.90
CA LEU A 199 23.34 10.81 2.85
C LEU A 199 24.21 11.42 3.97
N VAL A 200 23.66 12.44 4.62
CA VAL A 200 24.26 13.07 5.79
C VAL A 200 24.49 12.02 6.91
N GLU A 201 25.69 12.03 7.53
CA GLU A 201 26.12 10.98 8.45
C GLU A 201 25.26 10.83 9.72
N ASN A 202 24.65 11.93 10.16
CA ASN A 202 23.83 11.95 11.39
C ASN A 202 22.33 11.72 11.14
N ILE A 203 21.95 11.25 9.96
CA ILE A 203 20.56 10.87 9.70
C ILE A 203 20.13 9.71 10.61
N ASN A 204 18.96 9.83 11.21
CA ASN A 204 18.39 8.78 12.04
C ASN A 204 17.52 7.87 11.16
N LEU A 205 18.08 6.71 10.78
CA LEU A 205 17.42 5.72 9.95
C LEU A 205 16.66 4.70 10.79
N GLN A 206 15.43 4.38 10.41
CA GLN A 206 14.55 3.48 11.14
C GLN A 206 13.98 2.38 10.24
N GLN A 207 13.80 1.18 10.84
CA GLN A 207 13.12 0.07 10.18
C GLN A 207 11.58 0.25 10.22
N ASP A 208 11.04 0.87 11.26
CA ASP A 208 9.59 1.01 11.45
C ASP A 208 9.12 2.42 11.14
N TYR A 209 8.15 2.54 10.22
CA TYR A 209 7.60 3.84 9.80
C TYR A 209 6.80 4.55 10.91
N SER A 210 6.15 3.80 11.82
CA SER A 210 5.44 4.42 12.94
C SER A 210 6.42 5.11 13.89
N THR A 211 7.62 4.53 14.05
CA THR A 211 8.72 5.15 14.80
C THR A 211 9.21 6.42 14.11
N LEU A 212 9.35 6.43 12.78
CA LEU A 212 9.72 7.63 12.01
C LEU A 212 8.71 8.76 12.20
N VAL A 213 7.42 8.48 12.06
CA VAL A 213 6.34 9.45 12.30
C VAL A 213 6.47 10.07 13.68
N ASP A 214 6.65 9.24 14.70
CA ASP A 214 6.77 9.69 16.08
C ASP A 214 8.03 10.54 16.34
N LEU A 215 9.15 10.21 15.70
CA LEU A 215 10.40 10.98 15.82
C LEU A 215 10.25 12.38 15.22
N VAL A 216 9.73 12.50 14.00
CA VAL A 216 9.50 13.80 13.35
C VAL A 216 8.45 14.61 14.12
N ALA A 217 7.36 13.96 14.57
CA ALA A 217 6.29 14.63 15.32
C ALA A 217 6.74 15.19 16.69
N LYS A 218 7.82 14.67 17.27
CA LYS A 218 8.35 15.11 18.56
C LYS A 218 9.47 16.17 18.45
N ASP A 219 10.03 16.37 17.26
CA ASP A 219 11.15 17.27 17.04
C ASP A 219 10.78 18.41 16.10
N LYS A 220 10.63 19.63 16.63
CA LYS A 220 10.30 20.82 15.84
C LYS A 220 11.34 21.12 14.74
N ASN A 221 12.58 20.71 14.95
CA ASN A 221 13.67 20.86 13.99
C ASN A 221 13.83 19.65 13.06
N GLY A 222 12.90 18.66 13.19
CA GLY A 222 12.91 17.44 12.42
C GLY A 222 12.41 17.62 10.99
N ILE A 223 13.09 16.96 10.06
CA ILE A 223 12.68 16.75 8.69
C ILE A 223 12.92 15.29 8.31
N GLY A 224 11.96 14.66 7.65
CA GLY A 224 12.05 13.27 7.24
C GLY A 224 11.50 13.03 5.85
N PHE A 225 11.64 11.80 5.36
CA PHE A 225 11.04 11.37 4.10
C PHE A 225 10.44 9.96 4.24
N PHE A 226 9.23 9.78 3.68
CA PHE A 226 8.55 8.49 3.57
C PHE A 226 7.40 8.57 2.55
N GLY A 227 6.66 7.47 2.34
CA GLY A 227 5.55 7.43 1.38
C GLY A 227 4.37 8.30 1.80
N TYR A 228 3.66 8.83 0.82
CA TYR A 228 2.52 9.73 1.01
C TYR A 228 1.42 9.13 1.90
N GLY A 229 1.12 7.85 1.78
CA GLY A 229 0.11 7.18 2.60
C GLY A 229 0.38 7.26 4.10
N TYR A 230 1.66 7.18 4.51
CA TYR A 230 2.03 7.38 5.93
C TYR A 230 1.86 8.83 6.38
N TYR A 231 2.17 9.80 5.52
CA TYR A 231 1.89 11.20 5.82
C TYR A 231 0.39 11.45 5.93
N GLU A 232 -0.41 11.00 4.96
CA GLU A 232 -1.86 11.22 4.93
C GLU A 232 -2.54 10.65 6.18
N SER A 233 -2.14 9.44 6.60
CA SER A 233 -2.65 8.81 7.83
C SER A 233 -2.20 9.51 9.13
N ASN A 234 -1.22 10.42 9.08
CA ASN A 234 -0.66 11.13 10.23
C ASN A 234 -0.61 12.66 10.05
N LYS A 235 -1.40 13.21 9.14
CA LYS A 235 -1.46 14.67 8.87
C LYS A 235 -1.95 15.52 10.04
N ASP A 236 -2.48 14.89 11.08
CA ASP A 236 -2.79 15.53 12.34
C ASP A 236 -1.53 15.86 13.16
N LYS A 237 -0.42 15.12 12.97
CA LYS A 237 0.85 15.25 13.70
C LYS A 237 1.95 15.90 12.88
N LEU A 238 1.92 15.75 11.56
CA LEU A 238 2.97 16.16 10.62
C LEU A 238 2.45 17.19 9.61
N SER A 239 3.38 17.89 8.97
CA SER A 239 3.11 18.69 7.77
C SER A 239 3.98 18.19 6.61
N ALA A 240 3.38 18.06 5.43
CA ALA A 240 4.16 17.86 4.21
C ALA A 240 4.83 19.17 3.80
N VAL A 241 6.04 19.06 3.27
CA VAL A 241 6.75 20.16 2.61
C VAL A 241 6.28 20.23 1.16
N LYS A 242 5.87 21.39 0.70
CA LYS A 242 5.69 21.67 -0.73
C LYS A 242 7.04 21.77 -1.38
N VAL A 243 7.25 21.00 -2.45
CA VAL A 243 8.54 21.00 -3.16
C VAL A 243 8.43 21.75 -4.47
N ASP A 244 9.31 22.73 -4.65
CA ASP A 244 9.44 23.45 -5.93
C ASP A 244 10.41 22.71 -6.86
N PHE A 245 9.88 22.15 -7.95
CA PHE A 245 10.63 21.50 -9.02
C PHE A 245 11.00 22.47 -10.16
N GLY A 246 11.00 23.78 -9.90
CA GLY A 246 11.34 24.84 -10.86
C GLY A 246 10.13 25.47 -11.57
N LYS A 247 8.89 25.10 -11.15
CA LYS A 247 7.64 25.67 -11.68
C LYS A 247 6.74 26.24 -10.57
N GLY A 248 7.24 26.31 -9.36
CA GLY A 248 6.54 26.70 -8.15
C GLY A 248 6.33 25.53 -7.18
N PRO A 249 6.03 25.81 -5.90
CA PRO A 249 5.87 24.79 -4.87
C PRO A 249 4.64 23.89 -5.13
N VAL A 250 4.85 22.57 -5.16
CA VAL A 250 3.82 21.55 -5.35
C VAL A 250 3.60 20.80 -4.05
N GLU A 251 2.36 20.73 -3.60
CA GLU A 251 1.96 19.92 -2.45
C GLU A 251 1.74 18.46 -2.88
N PRO A 252 2.31 17.47 -2.16
CA PRO A 252 2.00 16.07 -2.44
C PRO A 252 0.52 15.80 -2.15
N SER A 253 -0.17 15.20 -3.12
CA SER A 253 -1.57 14.78 -3.04
C SER A 253 -1.84 13.70 -4.07
N VAL A 254 -2.93 12.95 -3.94
CA VAL A 254 -3.33 11.95 -4.95
C VAL A 254 -3.51 12.56 -6.35
N ASP A 255 -3.85 13.85 -6.44
CA ASP A 255 -3.99 14.55 -7.72
C ASP A 255 -2.66 14.93 -8.37
N THR A 256 -1.63 15.22 -7.56
CA THR A 256 -0.31 15.66 -8.03
C THR A 256 0.70 14.51 -8.15
N ILE A 257 0.47 13.40 -7.42
CA ILE A 257 1.28 12.17 -7.46
C ILE A 257 0.87 11.35 -8.68
N LYS A 258 1.46 11.71 -9.83
CA LYS A 258 1.30 11.00 -11.12
C LYS A 258 2.66 10.95 -11.79
N GLU A 259 2.93 9.89 -12.58
CA GLU A 259 4.24 9.72 -13.25
C GLU A 259 4.61 10.95 -14.08
N ASP A 260 3.64 11.52 -14.83
CA ASP A 260 3.80 12.76 -15.60
C ASP A 260 3.19 14.00 -14.90
N GLY A 261 2.91 13.90 -13.59
CA GLY A 261 2.29 14.95 -12.79
C GLY A 261 3.26 16.00 -12.30
N GLU A 262 2.71 17.02 -11.62
CA GLU A 262 3.53 18.11 -11.06
C GLU A 262 4.49 17.62 -9.97
N TYR A 263 4.09 16.55 -9.22
CA TYR A 263 4.92 15.87 -8.22
C TYR A 263 5.72 14.68 -8.80
N GLY A 264 5.70 14.50 -10.13
CA GLY A 264 6.34 13.41 -10.86
C GLY A 264 7.80 13.12 -10.49
N PRO A 265 8.66 14.13 -10.27
CA PRO A 265 10.05 13.88 -9.86
C PRO A 265 10.20 13.13 -8.52
N PHE A 266 9.18 13.14 -7.66
CA PHE A 266 9.14 12.42 -6.39
C PHE A 266 8.03 11.36 -6.37
N THR A 267 7.50 11.01 -7.53
CA THR A 267 6.49 9.94 -7.72
C THR A 267 7.17 8.68 -8.24
N ARG A 268 6.71 7.54 -7.74
CA ARG A 268 7.16 6.22 -8.19
C ARG A 268 6.00 5.23 -8.21
N PRO A 269 6.01 4.27 -9.12
CA PRO A 269 5.12 3.12 -9.02
C PRO A 269 5.52 2.22 -7.85
N VAL A 270 4.51 1.59 -7.24
CA VAL A 270 4.70 0.52 -6.26
C VAL A 270 4.10 -0.77 -6.79
N PHE A 271 4.68 -1.87 -6.38
CA PHE A 271 4.47 -3.17 -6.98
C PHE A 271 4.20 -4.24 -5.92
N THR A 272 3.53 -5.31 -6.34
CA THR A 272 3.65 -6.63 -5.75
C THR A 272 4.09 -7.60 -6.84
N TYR A 273 5.00 -8.51 -6.52
CA TYR A 273 5.54 -9.52 -7.45
C TYR A 273 4.97 -10.88 -7.08
N LEU A 274 4.25 -11.49 -8.01
CA LEU A 274 3.62 -12.79 -7.86
C LEU A 274 4.57 -13.92 -8.27
N ASN A 275 4.68 -14.95 -7.44
CA ASN A 275 5.28 -16.21 -7.82
C ASN A 275 4.27 -17.02 -8.65
N VAL A 276 4.46 -17.03 -9.97
CA VAL A 276 3.56 -17.68 -10.92
C VAL A 276 3.51 -19.20 -10.72
N ASN A 277 4.61 -19.83 -10.26
CA ASN A 277 4.62 -21.26 -9.95
C ASN A 277 3.63 -21.55 -8.81
N HIS A 278 3.64 -20.74 -7.75
CA HIS A 278 2.69 -20.87 -6.64
C HIS A 278 1.25 -20.58 -7.09
N ALA A 279 1.04 -19.57 -7.92
CA ALA A 279 -0.28 -19.26 -8.47
C ALA A 279 -0.88 -20.40 -9.31
N LYS A 280 -0.03 -21.18 -10.00
CA LYS A 280 -0.45 -22.38 -10.75
C LYS A 280 -0.75 -23.58 -9.85
N GLU A 281 -0.16 -23.64 -8.66
CA GLU A 281 -0.32 -24.77 -7.71
C GLU A 281 -1.40 -24.49 -6.65
N LYS A 282 -1.61 -23.23 -6.30
CA LYS A 282 -2.48 -22.74 -5.23
C LYS A 282 -3.54 -21.79 -5.81
N PRO A 283 -4.76 -22.24 -6.04
CA PRO A 283 -5.81 -21.39 -6.64
C PRO A 283 -6.09 -20.13 -5.81
N GLU A 284 -5.97 -20.19 -4.49
CA GLU A 284 -6.13 -19.01 -3.61
C GLU A 284 -5.09 -17.93 -3.85
N VAL A 285 -3.90 -18.28 -4.34
CA VAL A 285 -2.85 -17.33 -4.66
C VAL A 285 -3.17 -16.57 -5.94
N LEU A 286 -3.65 -17.26 -6.99
CA LEU A 286 -4.06 -16.62 -8.23
C LEU A 286 -5.33 -15.79 -8.04
N ASP A 287 -6.32 -16.28 -7.32
CA ASP A 287 -7.57 -15.58 -7.03
C ASP A 287 -7.29 -14.26 -6.27
N TYR A 288 -6.37 -14.31 -5.29
CA TYR A 288 -5.93 -13.10 -4.57
C TYR A 288 -5.22 -12.10 -5.50
N ALA A 289 -4.45 -12.56 -6.51
CA ALA A 289 -3.82 -11.67 -7.50
C ALA A 289 -4.87 -10.92 -8.34
N ILE A 290 -5.88 -11.65 -8.83
CA ILE A 290 -6.98 -11.08 -9.63
C ILE A 290 -7.77 -10.09 -8.76
N TYR A 291 -8.18 -10.50 -7.56
CA TYR A 291 -8.88 -9.64 -6.60
C TYR A 291 -8.08 -8.35 -6.30
N THR A 292 -6.76 -8.48 -6.12
CA THR A 292 -5.88 -7.33 -5.86
C THR A 292 -5.94 -6.31 -7.00
N MET A 293 -5.90 -6.76 -8.25
CA MET A 293 -5.97 -5.84 -9.39
C MET A 293 -7.36 -5.28 -9.63
N GLU A 294 -8.42 -6.05 -9.43
CA GLU A 294 -9.80 -5.58 -9.55
C GLU A 294 -10.16 -4.49 -8.53
N ASN A 295 -9.52 -4.52 -7.35
CA ASN A 295 -9.77 -3.58 -6.25
C ASN A 295 -8.61 -2.59 -6.03
N ALA A 296 -7.61 -2.56 -6.94
CA ALA A 296 -6.40 -1.77 -6.76
C ALA A 296 -6.67 -0.27 -6.61
N GLN A 297 -7.56 0.28 -7.44
CA GLN A 297 -7.84 1.72 -7.46
C GLN A 297 -8.57 2.17 -6.18
N GLU A 298 -9.61 1.45 -5.76
CA GLU A 298 -10.35 1.75 -4.53
C GLU A 298 -9.44 1.63 -3.30
N THR A 299 -8.66 0.55 -3.20
CA THR A 299 -7.72 0.35 -2.09
C THR A 299 -6.61 1.41 -2.08
N ALA A 300 -6.14 1.87 -3.23
CA ALA A 300 -5.17 2.96 -3.32
C ALA A 300 -5.73 4.24 -2.69
N GLU A 301 -6.95 4.65 -3.05
CA GLU A 301 -7.61 5.84 -2.51
C GLU A 301 -7.82 5.72 -0.98
N GLU A 302 -8.26 4.55 -0.50
CA GLU A 302 -8.47 4.30 0.94
C GLU A 302 -7.17 4.36 1.76
N THR A 303 -6.05 4.04 1.15
CA THR A 303 -4.75 3.92 1.84
C THR A 303 -3.79 5.07 1.55
N GLY A 304 -4.25 6.10 0.81
CA GLY A 304 -3.48 7.31 0.52
C GLY A 304 -2.44 7.15 -0.59
N PHE A 305 -2.62 6.16 -1.46
CA PHE A 305 -1.87 6.07 -2.72
C PHE A 305 -2.66 6.73 -3.85
N ALA A 306 -1.97 7.13 -4.90
CA ALA A 306 -2.63 7.54 -6.12
C ALA A 306 -3.00 6.30 -6.97
N PRO A 307 -4.25 6.22 -7.48
CA PRO A 307 -4.70 5.08 -8.26
C PRO A 307 -4.00 4.98 -9.62
N LEU A 308 -3.97 3.77 -10.15
CA LEU A 308 -3.51 3.49 -11.51
C LEU A 308 -4.55 3.95 -12.56
N ALA A 309 -4.10 4.12 -13.79
CA ALA A 309 -5.00 4.22 -14.93
C ALA A 309 -5.70 2.88 -15.21
N ASP A 310 -6.95 2.93 -15.73
CA ASP A 310 -7.73 1.73 -16.06
C ASP A 310 -6.99 0.79 -17.02
N GLU A 311 -6.23 1.35 -17.97
CA GLU A 311 -5.45 0.58 -18.94
C GLU A 311 -4.33 -0.25 -18.29
N ASP A 312 -3.66 0.27 -17.25
CA ASP A 312 -2.61 -0.45 -16.50
C ASP A 312 -3.21 -1.62 -15.70
N VAL A 313 -4.36 -1.38 -15.07
CA VAL A 313 -5.10 -2.41 -14.33
C VAL A 313 -5.54 -3.52 -15.27
N GLN A 314 -6.17 -3.16 -16.38
CA GLN A 314 -6.69 -4.13 -17.35
C GLN A 314 -5.57 -4.96 -17.99
N ALA A 315 -4.44 -4.33 -18.33
CA ALA A 315 -3.30 -5.04 -18.91
C ALA A 315 -2.76 -6.13 -17.96
N THR A 316 -2.73 -5.86 -16.66
CA THR A 316 -2.31 -6.86 -15.65
C THR A 316 -3.36 -7.95 -15.48
N LEU A 317 -4.64 -7.60 -15.43
CA LEU A 317 -5.74 -8.57 -15.35
C LEU A 317 -5.76 -9.53 -16.54
N ASP A 318 -5.50 -9.03 -17.76
CA ASP A 318 -5.44 -9.86 -18.96
C ASP A 318 -4.36 -10.95 -18.84
N VAL A 319 -3.19 -10.61 -18.28
CA VAL A 319 -2.11 -11.58 -18.02
C VAL A 319 -2.51 -12.60 -16.93
N LEU A 320 -3.11 -12.14 -15.82
CA LEU A 320 -3.53 -13.03 -14.73
C LEU A 320 -4.61 -14.02 -15.18
N ASN A 321 -5.59 -13.56 -15.96
CA ASN A 321 -6.66 -14.39 -16.53
C ASN A 321 -6.15 -15.44 -17.56
N GLU A 322 -4.95 -15.23 -18.11
CA GLU A 322 -4.30 -16.26 -18.94
C GLU A 322 -3.69 -17.39 -18.10
N LEU A 323 -3.29 -17.10 -16.85
CA LEU A 323 -2.77 -18.10 -15.92
C LEU A 323 -3.85 -19.05 -15.37
N GLU A 324 -5.12 -18.63 -15.41
CA GLU A 324 -6.28 -19.41 -14.97
C GLU A 324 -6.68 -20.53 -15.98
N LYS A 325 -6.22 -20.46 -17.23
CA LYS A 325 -6.56 -21.40 -18.32
C LYS A 325 -5.68 -22.63 -18.34
#